data_1c5321bb3fcd6dfab3433e171e0482a9
#
_entry.id   1c5321bb3fcd6dfab3433e171e0482a9
#
_cell.length_a   1.000
_cell.length_b   1.000
_cell.length_c   1.000
_cell.angle_alpha   90.00
_cell.angle_beta   90.00
_cell.angle_gamma   90.00
#
_symmetry.space_group_name_H-M   'P 1'
#
loop_
_entity.id
_entity.type
_entity.pdbx_description
1 polymer ?
#
loop_
_entity_poly.entity_id
_entity_poly.type
_entity_poly.pdbx_seq_one_letter_code
_entity_poly.pdbx_strand_id
1 'polypeptide(L)'
;MEVRRFSLAFCLLALLASAAAAQAEQQWLTLPPTPSLPKPAQSGYATVNGIRIWYATFGHGEPVLLLHGGLANSNYWGNQVPALAGSYRVIVMDSRGHGRSTRDERPYGYDLMASDVMGLMDFLKLSKAAIVGWSDGAILGLDIAIHHPERLTRLFAFAANSDPSGVADIVQSPVFNVYIARAEKEYQALSPTPDQYKSFFDQISKMWETEPHFTAEQLRGITVPTCLVDADHDEAIKRENTEFMANEIPNTGLLLQPQVSHFSFLQDPQQFTSDVLHFLEHVKGR
;
A
#
# COMPACT_ATOMS: atom_id res chain seq x y z
N MET A 1 -49.17 -32.77 -34.53
CA MET A 1 -49.13 -31.28 -34.32
C MET A 1 -48.47 -30.95 -32.98
N GLU A 2 -47.26 -31.52 -32.72
CA GLU A 2 -46.58 -31.37 -31.39
C GLU A 2 -45.08 -30.99 -31.46
N VAL A 3 -44.54 -30.68 -32.61
CA VAL A 3 -43.07 -30.43 -32.76
C VAL A 3 -42.68 -28.92 -32.61
N ARG A 4 -43.64 -27.99 -32.55
CA ARG A 4 -43.32 -26.54 -32.55
C ARG A 4 -43.21 -25.89 -31.17
N ARG A 5 -43.52 -26.55 -30.07
CA ARG A 5 -43.46 -25.95 -28.71
C ARG A 5 -42.13 -26.09 -28.00
N PHE A 6 -41.26 -27.04 -28.41
CA PHE A 6 -39.97 -27.25 -27.75
C PHE A 6 -38.87 -26.29 -28.17
N SER A 7 -38.92 -25.72 -29.38
CA SER A 7 -37.88 -24.82 -29.91
C SER A 7 -37.94 -23.42 -29.31
N LEU A 8 -39.13 -22.92 -28.90
CA LEU A 8 -39.21 -21.57 -28.30
C LEU A 8 -38.72 -21.51 -26.83
N ALA A 9 -38.92 -22.60 -26.08
CA ALA A 9 -38.46 -22.66 -24.68
C ALA A 9 -36.91 -22.72 -24.57
N PHE A 10 -36.25 -23.40 -25.52
CA PHE A 10 -34.80 -23.53 -25.55
C PHE A 10 -34.12 -22.20 -25.97
N CYS A 11 -34.73 -21.43 -26.87
CA CYS A 11 -34.22 -20.10 -27.26
C CYS A 11 -34.41 -19.05 -26.15
N LEU A 12 -35.50 -19.13 -25.35
CA LEU A 12 -35.68 -18.20 -24.23
C LEU A 12 -34.73 -18.48 -23.06
N LEU A 13 -34.41 -19.76 -22.77
CA LEU A 13 -33.41 -20.11 -21.75
C LEU A 13 -31.98 -19.72 -22.18
N ALA A 14 -31.65 -19.84 -23.46
CA ALA A 14 -30.35 -19.40 -23.98
C ALA A 14 -30.18 -17.88 -23.96
N LEU A 15 -31.27 -17.11 -24.18
CA LEU A 15 -31.26 -15.66 -24.08
C LEU A 15 -31.21 -15.14 -22.64
N LEU A 16 -31.77 -15.88 -21.69
CA LEU A 16 -31.66 -15.55 -20.24
C LEU A 16 -30.30 -15.92 -19.68
N ALA A 17 -29.64 -16.98 -20.18
CA ALA A 17 -28.29 -17.34 -19.80
C ALA A 17 -27.23 -16.36 -20.36
N SER A 18 -27.46 -15.77 -21.53
CA SER A 18 -26.56 -14.73 -22.09
C SER A 18 -26.76 -13.36 -21.44
N ALA A 19 -27.91 -13.08 -20.83
CA ALA A 19 -28.11 -11.83 -20.06
C ALA A 19 -27.54 -11.91 -18.63
N ALA A 20 -27.32 -13.12 -18.12
CA ALA A 20 -26.67 -13.33 -16.80
C ALA A 20 -25.14 -13.33 -16.87
N ALA A 21 -24.55 -13.30 -18.06
CA ALA A 21 -23.18 -12.85 -18.29
C ALA A 21 -23.12 -11.31 -18.35
N ALA A 22 -23.90 -10.63 -17.50
CA ALA A 22 -23.67 -9.23 -17.20
C ALA A 22 -22.23 -9.11 -16.72
N GLN A 23 -21.43 -8.41 -17.53
CA GLN A 23 -20.04 -8.05 -17.30
C GLN A 23 -19.71 -8.12 -15.79
N ALA A 24 -18.92 -9.12 -15.39
CA ALA A 24 -18.24 -9.02 -14.12
C ALA A 24 -17.52 -7.67 -14.19
N GLU A 25 -17.93 -6.75 -13.32
CA GLU A 25 -17.32 -5.44 -13.24
C GLU A 25 -15.81 -5.66 -13.12
N GLN A 26 -15.05 -5.06 -14.03
CA GLN A 26 -13.60 -5.26 -14.06
C GLN A 26 -13.06 -4.70 -12.75
N GLN A 27 -12.71 -5.58 -11.83
CA GLN A 27 -12.38 -5.24 -10.44
C GLN A 27 -11.29 -4.17 -10.36
N TRP A 28 -10.32 -4.22 -11.26
CA TRP A 28 -9.24 -3.21 -11.35
C TRP A 28 -9.71 -1.80 -11.76
N LEU A 29 -10.93 -1.64 -12.26
CA LEU A 29 -11.54 -0.34 -12.55
C LEU A 29 -12.39 0.21 -11.40
N THR A 30 -12.39 -0.46 -10.26
CA THR A 30 -13.16 -0.05 -9.09
C THR A 30 -12.25 0.54 -8.00
N LEU A 31 -12.79 1.42 -7.18
CA LEU A 31 -12.15 1.87 -5.95
C LEU A 31 -13.10 1.61 -4.77
N PRO A 32 -13.00 0.46 -4.11
CA PRO A 32 -13.82 0.15 -2.93
C PRO A 32 -13.67 1.24 -1.85
N PRO A 33 -14.67 1.41 -0.97
CA PRO A 33 -14.60 2.43 0.08
C PRO A 33 -13.42 2.17 1.03
N THR A 34 -12.86 3.25 1.59
CA THR A 34 -11.83 3.15 2.63
C THR A 34 -12.42 2.44 3.85
N PRO A 35 -11.82 1.34 4.30
CA PRO A 35 -12.33 0.61 5.46
C PRO A 35 -12.08 1.36 6.76
N SER A 36 -12.67 0.89 7.84
CA SER A 36 -12.38 1.39 9.18
C SER A 36 -11.42 0.46 9.89
N LEU A 37 -10.47 1.02 10.64
CA LEU A 37 -9.64 0.24 11.54
C LEU A 37 -10.50 -0.40 12.66
N PRO A 38 -10.23 -1.63 13.07
CA PRO A 38 -10.86 -2.22 14.24
C PRO A 38 -10.45 -1.44 15.51
N LYS A 39 -11.08 -1.76 16.65
CA LYS A 39 -10.69 -1.15 17.93
C LYS A 39 -9.23 -1.49 18.26
N PRO A 40 -8.34 -0.51 18.39
CA PRO A 40 -6.94 -0.77 18.70
C PRO A 40 -6.72 -1.21 20.15
N ALA A 41 -5.64 -1.97 20.39
CA ALA A 41 -5.14 -2.23 21.74
C ALA A 41 -4.53 -0.95 22.34
N GLN A 42 -3.86 -0.16 21.53
CA GLN A 42 -3.31 1.15 21.89
C GLN A 42 -3.33 2.07 20.67
N SER A 43 -3.60 3.34 20.88
CA SER A 43 -3.41 4.38 19.86
C SER A 43 -2.99 5.69 20.51
N GLY A 44 -2.34 6.56 19.73
CA GLY A 44 -1.89 7.86 20.22
C GLY A 44 -0.93 8.53 19.28
N TYR A 45 -0.11 9.39 19.83
CA TYR A 45 0.89 10.15 19.08
C TYR A 45 2.28 9.89 19.64
N ALA A 46 3.23 9.61 18.74
CA ALA A 46 4.65 9.62 19.02
C ALA A 46 5.23 10.98 18.59
N THR A 47 6.03 11.61 19.46
CA THR A 47 6.82 12.77 19.05
C THR A 47 8.08 12.28 18.37
N VAL A 48 8.19 12.53 17.06
CA VAL A 48 9.26 12.06 16.19
C VAL A 48 9.71 13.22 15.31
N ASN A 49 11.01 13.48 15.27
CA ASN A 49 11.59 14.51 14.39
C ASN A 49 10.90 15.90 14.46
N GLY A 50 10.40 16.28 15.64
CA GLY A 50 9.74 17.56 15.86
C GLY A 50 8.25 17.59 15.48
N ILE A 51 7.68 16.50 15.00
CA ILE A 51 6.26 16.36 14.66
C ILE A 51 5.58 15.29 15.52
N ARG A 52 4.26 15.19 15.42
CA ARG A 52 3.47 14.14 16.07
C ARG A 52 2.98 13.14 15.03
N ILE A 53 3.50 11.92 15.10
CA ILE A 53 3.06 10.79 14.27
C ILE A 53 1.96 10.04 15.00
N TRP A 54 0.78 9.98 14.40
CA TRP A 54 -0.31 9.14 14.89
C TRP A 54 -0.04 7.67 14.57
N TYR A 55 -0.30 6.80 15.55
CA TYR A 55 -0.18 5.36 15.38
C TYR A 55 -1.28 4.62 16.13
N ALA A 56 -1.51 3.36 15.72
CA ALA A 56 -2.32 2.41 16.46
C ALA A 56 -1.70 1.01 16.40
N THR A 57 -1.93 0.22 17.46
CA THR A 57 -1.42 -1.15 17.57
C THR A 57 -2.55 -2.14 17.79
N PHE A 58 -2.38 -3.35 17.23
CA PHE A 58 -3.36 -4.42 17.30
C PHE A 58 -2.63 -5.74 17.49
N GLY A 59 -3.29 -6.72 18.15
CA GLY A 59 -2.73 -8.04 18.34
C GLY A 59 -1.47 -8.06 19.23
N HIS A 60 -0.71 -9.14 19.09
CA HIS A 60 0.53 -9.38 19.83
C HIS A 60 1.46 -10.28 18.99
N GLY A 61 2.71 -10.44 19.42
CA GLY A 61 3.71 -11.24 18.70
C GLY A 61 4.77 -10.40 18.02
N GLU A 62 5.34 -10.91 16.93
CA GLU A 62 6.35 -10.19 16.15
C GLU A 62 5.78 -8.91 15.54
N PRO A 63 6.52 -7.78 15.55
CA PRO A 63 6.03 -6.51 15.05
C PRO A 63 6.00 -6.49 13.52
N VAL A 64 4.85 -6.02 12.98
CA VAL A 64 4.65 -5.74 11.56
C VAL A 64 4.11 -4.32 11.44
N LEU A 65 4.83 -3.45 10.72
CA LEU A 65 4.39 -2.11 10.37
C LEU A 65 3.68 -2.13 9.02
N LEU A 66 2.48 -1.54 8.97
CA LEU A 66 1.75 -1.32 7.72
C LEU A 66 1.86 0.15 7.34
N LEU A 67 2.53 0.43 6.21
CA LEU A 67 2.80 1.77 5.72
C LEU A 67 1.94 2.06 4.48
N HIS A 68 1.09 3.09 4.58
CA HIS A 68 0.16 3.47 3.52
C HIS A 68 0.84 4.25 2.39
N GLY A 69 0.20 4.33 1.23
CA GLY A 69 0.62 5.11 0.07
C GLY A 69 0.39 6.61 0.23
N GLY A 70 0.90 7.39 -0.72
CA GLY A 70 0.76 8.83 -0.73
C GLY A 70 -0.69 9.30 -0.76
N LEU A 71 -0.99 10.42 -0.10
CA LEU A 71 -2.30 11.01 0.14
C LEU A 71 -3.25 10.18 1.02
N ALA A 72 -2.94 8.90 1.30
CA ALA A 72 -3.76 8.01 2.10
C ALA A 72 -3.61 8.27 3.62
N ASN A 73 -4.11 7.34 4.38
CA ASN A 73 -3.96 7.27 5.83
C ASN A 73 -4.07 5.80 6.28
N SER A 74 -3.78 5.53 7.53
CA SER A 74 -3.75 4.17 8.06
C SER A 74 -5.08 3.40 8.04
N ASN A 75 -6.23 4.10 7.88
CA ASN A 75 -7.52 3.41 7.76
C ASN A 75 -7.57 2.47 6.54
N TYR A 76 -6.80 2.75 5.50
CA TYR A 76 -6.72 1.91 4.31
C TYR A 76 -6.35 0.45 4.62
N TRP A 77 -5.67 0.20 5.73
CA TRP A 77 -5.30 -1.13 6.22
C TRP A 77 -6.39 -1.86 7.03
N GLY A 78 -7.59 -1.27 7.12
CA GLY A 78 -8.69 -1.82 7.93
C GLY A 78 -9.10 -3.25 7.57
N ASN A 79 -8.94 -3.66 6.31
CA ASN A 79 -9.24 -5.03 5.86
C ASN A 79 -8.14 -6.02 6.26
N GLN A 80 -6.86 -5.61 6.31
CA GLN A 80 -5.71 -6.47 6.59
C GLN A 80 -5.48 -6.66 8.09
N VAL A 81 -5.69 -5.60 8.87
CA VAL A 81 -5.41 -5.58 10.31
C VAL A 81 -6.07 -6.72 11.07
N PRO A 82 -7.37 -7.07 10.88
CA PRO A 82 -8.01 -8.15 11.66
C PRO A 82 -7.32 -9.51 11.51
N ALA A 83 -6.94 -9.87 10.29
CA ALA A 83 -6.30 -11.16 10.02
C ALA A 83 -4.86 -11.18 10.53
N LEU A 84 -4.08 -10.14 10.26
CA LEU A 84 -2.69 -10.04 10.70
C LEU A 84 -2.56 -9.98 12.22
N ALA A 85 -3.48 -9.30 12.91
CA ALA A 85 -3.47 -9.17 14.37
C ALA A 85 -3.72 -10.49 15.12
N GLY A 86 -4.16 -11.55 14.43
CA GLY A 86 -4.26 -12.89 14.98
C GLY A 86 -2.91 -13.52 15.33
N SER A 87 -1.85 -13.15 14.60
CA SER A 87 -0.50 -13.76 14.75
C SER A 87 0.61 -12.73 15.01
N TYR A 88 0.37 -11.45 14.72
CA TYR A 88 1.39 -10.39 14.77
C TYR A 88 0.96 -9.22 15.65
N ARG A 89 1.94 -8.51 16.20
CA ARG A 89 1.74 -7.16 16.71
C ARG A 89 1.74 -6.20 15.54
N VAL A 90 0.54 -5.89 15.01
CA VAL A 90 0.36 -4.98 13.88
C VAL A 90 0.44 -3.54 14.35
N ILE A 91 1.22 -2.73 13.68
CA ILE A 91 1.35 -1.30 13.91
C ILE A 91 0.96 -0.59 12.61
N VAL A 92 0.03 0.32 12.68
CA VAL A 92 -0.28 1.25 11.59
C VAL A 92 0.12 2.65 12.01
N MET A 93 0.51 3.48 11.07
CA MET A 93 0.78 4.90 11.31
C MET A 93 0.22 5.76 10.18
N ASP A 94 -0.10 6.99 10.50
CA ASP A 94 -0.30 8.03 9.50
C ASP A 94 1.07 8.69 9.26
N SER A 95 1.56 8.68 8.04
CA SER A 95 2.84 9.29 7.67
C SER A 95 2.83 10.80 7.91
N ARG A 96 4.01 11.43 7.94
CA ARG A 96 4.17 12.89 8.06
C ARG A 96 3.13 13.64 7.21
N GLY A 97 2.34 14.53 7.83
CA GLY A 97 1.33 15.35 7.17
C GLY A 97 0.12 14.62 6.63
N HIS A 98 0.08 13.29 6.71
CA HIS A 98 -1.06 12.47 6.29
C HIS A 98 -2.00 12.20 7.46
N GLY A 99 -3.27 11.98 7.15
CA GLY A 99 -4.27 11.56 8.14
C GLY A 99 -4.26 12.44 9.39
N ARG A 100 -3.94 11.86 10.56
CA ARG A 100 -3.95 12.52 11.88
C ARG A 100 -2.59 13.08 12.28
N SER A 101 -1.53 12.77 11.51
CA SER A 101 -0.17 13.20 11.81
C SER A 101 0.08 14.65 11.44
N THR A 102 0.92 15.33 12.24
CA THR A 102 1.33 16.70 11.93
C THR A 102 2.47 16.73 10.90
N ARG A 103 2.78 17.89 10.39
CA ARG A 103 3.96 18.20 9.57
C ARG A 103 4.62 19.50 10.07
N ASP A 104 5.80 19.78 9.57
CA ASP A 104 6.53 21.04 9.73
C ASP A 104 6.84 21.66 8.37
N GLU A 105 7.70 22.65 8.32
CA GLU A 105 8.05 23.40 7.11
C GLU A 105 9.07 22.69 6.22
N ARG A 106 9.61 21.53 6.66
CA ARG A 106 10.57 20.78 5.84
C ARG A 106 9.90 20.22 4.60
N PRO A 107 10.53 20.26 3.43
CA PRO A 107 10.03 19.58 2.25
C PRO A 107 9.90 18.08 2.52
N TYR A 108 8.93 17.43 1.88
CA TYR A 108 8.83 15.98 1.91
C TYR A 108 10.00 15.37 1.15
N GLY A 109 10.40 14.19 1.60
CA GLY A 109 11.39 13.33 0.98
C GLY A 109 11.35 11.96 1.62
N TYR A 110 11.69 10.90 0.85
CA TYR A 110 11.60 9.54 1.38
C TYR A 110 12.57 9.30 2.54
N ASP A 111 13.80 9.84 2.49
CA ASP A 111 14.75 9.78 3.62
C ASP A 111 14.16 10.35 4.91
N LEU A 112 13.51 11.53 4.82
CA LEU A 112 12.90 12.18 5.97
C LEU A 112 11.72 11.34 6.50
N MET A 113 10.86 10.85 5.60
CA MET A 113 9.69 10.05 5.98
C MET A 113 10.10 8.67 6.51
N ALA A 114 11.15 8.05 5.97
CA ALA A 114 11.75 6.82 6.50
C ALA A 114 12.32 7.03 7.91
N SER A 115 12.97 8.18 8.16
CA SER A 115 13.44 8.54 9.51
C SER A 115 12.30 8.71 10.50
N ASP A 116 11.10 9.11 10.06
CA ASP A 116 9.90 9.16 10.93
C ASP A 116 9.41 7.75 11.28
N VAL A 117 9.44 6.81 10.34
CA VAL A 117 9.13 5.39 10.61
C VAL A 117 10.10 4.83 11.65
N MET A 118 11.40 5.08 11.47
CA MET A 118 12.44 4.67 12.42
C MET A 118 12.24 5.28 13.80
N GLY A 119 11.90 6.57 13.86
CA GLY A 119 11.60 7.27 15.11
C GLY A 119 10.35 6.72 15.81
N LEU A 120 9.32 6.30 15.07
CA LEU A 120 8.17 5.59 15.65
C LEU A 120 8.59 4.22 16.21
N MET A 121 9.43 3.47 15.49
CA MET A 121 9.96 2.20 15.98
C MET A 121 10.73 2.39 17.30
N ASP A 122 11.56 3.43 17.40
CA ASP A 122 12.30 3.76 18.63
C ASP A 122 11.37 4.13 19.79
N PHE A 123 10.36 4.97 19.50
CA PHE A 123 9.33 5.33 20.48
C PHE A 123 8.60 4.08 21.04
N LEU A 124 8.31 3.12 20.17
CA LEU A 124 7.66 1.86 20.52
C LEU A 124 8.63 0.79 21.06
N LYS A 125 9.92 1.13 21.16
CA LYS A 125 11.02 0.25 21.61
C LYS A 125 11.15 -1.01 20.74
N LEU A 126 10.97 -0.86 19.43
CA LEU A 126 11.14 -1.93 18.47
C LEU A 126 12.56 -1.87 17.89
N SER A 127 13.36 -2.89 18.15
CA SER A 127 14.69 -3.01 17.53
C SER A 127 14.61 -3.34 16.05
N LYS A 128 13.68 -4.23 15.70
CA LYS A 128 13.38 -4.67 14.32
C LYS A 128 11.88 -4.88 14.14
N ALA A 129 11.43 -4.77 12.88
CA ALA A 129 10.06 -5.12 12.49
C ALA A 129 10.02 -5.63 11.04
N ALA A 130 8.96 -6.35 10.67
CA ALA A 130 8.60 -6.50 9.26
C ALA A 130 7.87 -5.23 8.79
N ILE A 131 8.01 -4.90 7.51
CA ILE A 131 7.24 -3.84 6.86
C ILE A 131 6.39 -4.46 5.75
N VAL A 132 5.12 -4.06 5.72
CA VAL A 132 4.22 -4.23 4.59
C VAL A 132 3.87 -2.82 4.12
N GLY A 133 4.38 -2.45 2.95
CA GLY A 133 4.20 -1.12 2.40
C GLY A 133 3.38 -1.16 1.12
N TRP A 134 2.59 -0.11 0.90
CA TRP A 134 1.90 0.17 -0.34
C TRP A 134 2.36 1.50 -0.90
N SER A 135 2.78 1.53 -2.20
CA SER A 135 3.17 2.76 -2.91
C SER A 135 4.26 3.52 -2.14
N ASP A 136 4.05 4.78 -1.73
CA ASP A 136 5.00 5.52 -0.89
C ASP A 136 5.45 4.70 0.34
N GLY A 137 4.54 3.98 0.98
CA GLY A 137 4.88 3.11 2.11
C GLY A 137 5.82 1.96 1.75
N ALA A 138 5.74 1.46 0.52
CA ALA A 138 6.66 0.44 0.01
C ALA A 138 8.03 1.06 -0.33
N ILE A 139 8.05 2.28 -0.88
CA ILE A 139 9.29 3.04 -1.13
C ILE A 139 10.00 3.35 0.19
N LEU A 140 9.27 3.74 1.24
CA LEU A 140 9.83 3.89 2.59
C LEU A 140 10.44 2.59 3.10
N GLY A 141 9.80 1.46 2.84
CA GLY A 141 10.35 0.15 3.18
C GLY A 141 11.65 -0.17 2.44
N LEU A 142 11.75 0.17 1.15
CA LEU A 142 12.98 0.02 0.36
C LEU A 142 14.08 0.96 0.84
N ASP A 143 13.76 2.22 1.15
CA ASP A 143 14.71 3.19 1.71
C ASP A 143 15.34 2.66 3.01
N ILE A 144 14.51 2.17 3.93
CA ILE A 144 14.98 1.57 5.19
C ILE A 144 15.79 0.30 4.91
N ALA A 145 15.40 -0.53 3.94
CA ALA A 145 16.15 -1.75 3.58
C ALA A 145 17.55 -1.45 3.00
N ILE A 146 17.68 -0.31 2.31
CA ILE A 146 18.96 0.17 1.75
C ILE A 146 19.85 0.75 2.85
N HIS A 147 19.32 1.64 3.69
CA HIS A 147 20.12 2.46 4.61
C HIS A 147 20.22 1.89 6.03
N HIS A 148 19.17 1.11 6.44
CA HIS A 148 19.02 0.58 7.80
C HIS A 148 18.53 -0.89 7.80
N PRO A 149 19.20 -1.81 7.06
CA PRO A 149 18.76 -3.20 6.95
C PRO A 149 18.66 -3.91 8.30
N GLU A 150 19.45 -3.49 9.29
CA GLU A 150 19.44 -4.02 10.66
C GLU A 150 18.11 -3.76 11.39
N ARG A 151 17.28 -2.82 10.92
CA ARG A 151 15.98 -2.49 11.50
C ARG A 151 14.81 -3.30 10.93
N LEU A 152 15.06 -4.05 9.86
CA LEU A 152 14.05 -4.87 9.21
C LEU A 152 14.26 -6.37 9.44
N THR A 153 13.18 -7.10 9.62
CA THR A 153 13.17 -8.57 9.55
C THR A 153 12.83 -9.04 8.15
N ARG A 154 11.92 -8.36 7.46
CA ARG A 154 11.49 -8.61 6.07
C ARG A 154 10.68 -7.44 5.52
N LEU A 155 10.58 -7.37 4.19
CA LEU A 155 9.88 -6.30 3.48
C LEU A 155 8.92 -6.88 2.43
N PHE A 156 7.62 -6.60 2.55
CA PHE A 156 6.62 -6.80 1.51
C PHE A 156 6.32 -5.44 0.88
N ALA A 157 6.80 -5.21 -0.33
CA ALA A 157 6.72 -3.91 -1.01
C ALA A 157 5.75 -4.01 -2.19
N PHE A 158 4.52 -3.54 -1.99
CA PHE A 158 3.48 -3.52 -3.02
C PHE A 158 3.46 -2.18 -3.74
N ALA A 159 3.58 -2.24 -5.07
CA ALA A 159 3.45 -1.10 -5.98
C ALA A 159 4.46 0.03 -5.69
N ALA A 160 5.73 -0.33 -5.49
CA ALA A 160 6.84 0.62 -5.33
C ALA A 160 7.47 0.97 -6.67
N ASN A 161 8.12 2.14 -6.73
CA ASN A 161 9.05 2.48 -7.81
C ASN A 161 10.43 2.83 -7.24
N SER A 162 11.46 2.66 -8.05
CA SER A 162 12.85 3.01 -7.70
C SER A 162 13.28 4.38 -8.19
N ASP A 163 12.52 4.96 -9.11
CA ASP A 163 12.84 6.24 -9.78
C ASP A 163 11.54 6.87 -10.30
N PRO A 164 11.42 8.21 -10.39
CA PRO A 164 10.23 8.87 -10.93
C PRO A 164 9.83 8.41 -12.33
N SER A 165 10.79 8.01 -13.17
CA SER A 165 10.48 7.44 -14.50
C SER A 165 9.72 6.13 -14.45
N GLY A 166 9.73 5.43 -13.32
CA GLY A 166 8.96 4.21 -13.05
C GLY A 166 7.47 4.45 -12.81
N VAL A 167 7.05 5.70 -12.68
CA VAL A 167 5.64 6.08 -12.52
C VAL A 167 4.96 6.22 -13.89
N ALA A 168 3.73 5.73 -14.01
CA ALA A 168 2.89 5.88 -15.19
C ALA A 168 2.12 7.23 -15.17
N ASP A 169 1.46 7.57 -16.26
CA ASP A 169 0.60 8.76 -16.33
C ASP A 169 -0.75 8.49 -15.63
N ILE A 170 -0.78 8.73 -14.33
CA ILE A 170 -1.96 8.52 -13.49
C ILE A 170 -3.12 9.49 -13.79
N VAL A 171 -2.87 10.59 -14.47
CA VAL A 171 -3.90 11.60 -14.81
C VAL A 171 -4.99 11.00 -15.69
N GLN A 172 -4.64 10.00 -16.49
CA GLN A 172 -5.58 9.30 -17.36
C GLN A 172 -6.39 8.20 -16.64
N SER A 173 -6.04 7.83 -15.41
CA SER A 173 -6.73 6.79 -14.66
C SER A 173 -8.01 7.31 -14.00
N PRO A 174 -9.21 6.79 -14.36
CA PRO A 174 -10.45 7.14 -13.67
C PRO A 174 -10.42 6.76 -12.19
N VAL A 175 -9.78 5.64 -11.84
CA VAL A 175 -9.67 5.13 -10.47
C VAL A 175 -8.83 6.09 -9.62
N PHE A 176 -7.68 6.55 -10.15
CA PHE A 176 -6.84 7.53 -9.45
C PHE A 176 -7.53 8.88 -9.27
N ASN A 177 -8.30 9.35 -10.25
CA ASN A 177 -9.08 10.58 -10.11
C ASN A 177 -10.11 10.49 -8.97
N VAL A 178 -10.78 9.34 -8.83
CA VAL A 178 -11.69 9.08 -7.69
C VAL A 178 -10.90 9.00 -6.38
N TYR A 179 -9.71 8.38 -6.39
CA TYR A 179 -8.83 8.29 -5.22
C TYR A 179 -8.39 9.67 -4.73
N ILE A 180 -7.87 10.53 -5.60
CA ILE A 180 -7.43 11.89 -5.25
C ILE A 180 -8.58 12.69 -4.62
N ALA A 181 -9.78 12.63 -5.23
CA ALA A 181 -10.95 13.33 -4.70
C ALA A 181 -11.41 12.77 -3.34
N ARG A 182 -11.23 11.47 -3.10
CA ARG A 182 -11.48 10.84 -1.79
C ARG A 182 -10.45 11.27 -0.76
N ALA A 183 -9.16 11.25 -1.13
CA ALA A 183 -8.06 11.62 -0.26
C ALA A 183 -8.18 13.05 0.25
N GLU A 184 -8.66 13.99 -0.57
CA GLU A 184 -8.95 15.36 -0.13
C GLU A 184 -9.99 15.39 1.00
N LYS A 185 -11.11 14.69 0.82
CA LYS A 185 -12.18 14.62 1.84
C LYS A 185 -11.70 13.97 3.13
N GLU A 186 -10.91 12.91 3.02
CA GLU A 186 -10.34 12.21 4.16
C GLU A 186 -9.29 13.08 4.88
N TYR A 187 -8.46 13.80 4.14
CA TYR A 187 -7.53 14.78 4.72
C TYR A 187 -8.30 15.84 5.51
N GLN A 188 -9.32 16.45 4.91
CA GLN A 188 -10.16 17.46 5.58
C GLN A 188 -10.82 16.92 6.85
N ALA A 189 -11.19 15.64 6.87
CA ALA A 189 -11.85 15.02 8.02
C ALA A 189 -10.88 14.61 9.15
N LEU A 190 -9.63 14.27 8.84
CA LEU A 190 -8.68 13.67 9.78
C LEU A 190 -7.55 14.61 10.19
N SER A 191 -7.11 15.51 9.29
CA SER A 191 -5.91 16.30 9.47
C SER A 191 -6.08 17.36 10.57
N PRO A 192 -5.03 17.62 11.36
CA PRO A 192 -4.97 18.79 12.25
C PRO A 192 -4.95 20.12 11.49
N THR A 193 -4.73 20.11 10.17
CA THR A 193 -4.70 21.28 9.29
C THR A 193 -5.61 21.09 8.07
N PRO A 194 -6.95 20.94 8.26
CA PRO A 194 -7.88 20.51 7.20
C PRO A 194 -7.89 21.47 5.99
N ASP A 195 -7.65 22.76 6.19
CA ASP A 195 -7.68 23.78 5.13
C ASP A 195 -6.39 23.80 4.28
N GLN A 196 -5.38 22.98 4.61
CA GLN A 196 -4.08 22.99 3.95
C GLN A 196 -3.89 21.85 2.94
N TYR A 197 -4.98 21.18 2.49
CA TYR A 197 -4.85 20.06 1.55
C TYR A 197 -4.10 20.42 0.28
N LYS A 198 -4.42 21.58 -0.33
CA LYS A 198 -3.71 21.98 -1.55
C LYS A 198 -2.19 22.10 -1.34
N SER A 199 -1.76 22.73 -0.27
CA SER A 199 -0.33 22.86 0.04
C SER A 199 0.32 21.51 0.34
N PHE A 200 -0.41 20.61 0.99
CA PHE A 200 0.03 19.24 1.23
C PHE A 200 0.19 18.47 -0.09
N PHE A 201 -0.84 18.51 -0.93
CA PHE A 201 -0.85 17.85 -2.24
C PHE A 201 0.29 18.32 -3.15
N ASP A 202 0.48 19.67 -3.24
CA ASP A 202 1.53 20.25 -4.07
C ASP A 202 2.94 19.79 -3.61
N GLN A 203 3.18 19.68 -2.30
CA GLN A 203 4.45 19.21 -1.75
C GLN A 203 4.69 17.72 -1.97
N ILE A 204 3.67 16.89 -1.80
CA ILE A 204 3.76 15.44 -2.08
C ILE A 204 3.98 15.22 -3.59
N SER A 205 3.22 15.91 -4.44
CA SER A 205 3.43 15.85 -5.90
C SER A 205 4.86 16.24 -6.29
N LYS A 206 5.41 17.27 -5.65
CA LYS A 206 6.81 17.67 -5.88
C LYS A 206 7.81 16.57 -5.48
N MET A 207 7.57 15.88 -4.37
CA MET A 207 8.38 14.72 -3.98
C MET A 207 8.32 13.63 -5.06
N TRP A 208 7.14 13.25 -5.54
CA TRP A 208 6.97 12.23 -6.58
C TRP A 208 7.64 12.59 -7.92
N GLU A 209 7.74 13.89 -8.26
CA GLU A 209 8.45 14.35 -9.46
C GLU A 209 9.98 14.20 -9.36
N THR A 210 10.50 14.12 -8.15
CA THR A 210 11.95 14.23 -7.89
C THR A 210 12.55 13.07 -7.11
N GLU A 211 11.73 12.17 -6.59
CA GLU A 211 12.17 11.04 -5.77
C GLU A 211 11.28 9.80 -6.03
N PRO A 212 11.75 8.58 -5.69
CA PRO A 212 13.10 8.24 -5.23
C PRO A 212 14.11 8.18 -6.38
N HIS A 213 15.40 7.98 -6.03
CA HIS A 213 16.46 7.68 -6.99
C HIS A 213 17.33 6.54 -6.46
N PHE A 214 16.78 5.35 -6.35
CA PHE A 214 17.53 4.16 -5.91
C PHE A 214 18.37 3.62 -7.06
N THR A 215 19.69 3.65 -6.89
CA THR A 215 20.60 3.09 -7.89
C THR A 215 20.57 1.56 -7.89
N ALA A 216 20.96 0.95 -9.02
CA ALA A 216 21.11 -0.50 -9.10
C ALA A 216 22.09 -1.05 -8.03
N GLU A 217 23.13 -0.29 -7.67
CA GLU A 217 24.09 -0.67 -6.64
C GLU A 217 23.43 -0.71 -5.25
N GLN A 218 22.62 0.30 -4.90
CA GLN A 218 21.84 0.34 -3.66
C GLN A 218 20.85 -0.82 -3.59
N LEU A 219 20.12 -1.10 -4.68
CA LEU A 219 19.19 -2.22 -4.75
C LEU A 219 19.90 -3.56 -4.57
N ARG A 220 21.07 -3.78 -5.19
CA ARG A 220 21.90 -4.98 -4.99
C ARG A 220 22.42 -5.11 -3.55
N GLY A 221 22.53 -4.01 -2.82
CA GLY A 221 22.93 -3.97 -1.42
C GLY A 221 21.84 -4.44 -0.45
N ILE A 222 20.58 -4.58 -0.88
CA ILE A 222 19.49 -5.03 -0.01
C ILE A 222 19.69 -6.50 0.37
N THR A 223 19.88 -6.74 1.66
CA THR A 223 20.08 -8.09 2.24
C THR A 223 18.84 -8.60 2.97
N VAL A 224 17.89 -7.72 3.21
CA VAL A 224 16.62 -8.03 3.88
C VAL A 224 15.77 -8.90 2.95
N PRO A 225 15.17 -10.01 3.44
CA PRO A 225 14.20 -10.78 2.67
C PRO A 225 13.09 -9.88 2.17
N THR A 226 12.97 -9.75 0.85
CA THR A 226 12.05 -8.82 0.20
C THR A 226 11.11 -9.56 -0.75
N CYS A 227 9.85 -9.18 -0.77
CA CYS A 227 8.91 -9.54 -1.81
C CYS A 227 8.44 -8.24 -2.49
N LEU A 228 8.78 -8.12 -3.77
CA LEU A 228 8.20 -7.07 -4.62
C LEU A 228 6.88 -7.58 -5.17
N VAL A 229 5.85 -6.79 -5.01
CA VAL A 229 4.50 -7.15 -5.42
C VAL A 229 3.93 -6.04 -6.29
N ASP A 230 3.27 -6.44 -7.35
CA ASP A 230 2.61 -5.52 -8.26
C ASP A 230 1.27 -6.11 -8.70
N ALA A 231 0.39 -5.29 -9.24
CA ALA A 231 -0.86 -5.71 -9.83
C ALA A 231 -0.73 -5.80 -11.37
N ASP A 232 -1.46 -6.73 -11.98
CA ASP A 232 -1.41 -6.88 -13.45
C ASP A 232 -2.04 -5.70 -14.20
N HIS A 233 -2.87 -4.92 -13.52
CA HIS A 233 -3.48 -3.67 -13.99
C HIS A 233 -3.06 -2.45 -13.17
N ASP A 234 -1.84 -2.43 -12.61
CA ASP A 234 -1.38 -1.24 -11.88
C ASP A 234 -1.29 -0.04 -12.82
N GLU A 235 -2.05 0.99 -12.52
CA GLU A 235 -2.13 2.21 -13.33
C GLU A 235 -1.13 3.29 -12.91
N ALA A 236 -0.44 3.09 -11.78
CA ALA A 236 0.53 4.05 -11.25
C ALA A 236 1.97 3.62 -11.46
N ILE A 237 2.26 2.33 -11.33
CA ILE A 237 3.62 1.82 -11.43
C ILE A 237 3.80 1.07 -12.75
N LYS A 238 4.85 1.43 -13.48
CA LYS A 238 5.23 0.72 -14.69
C LYS A 238 5.81 -0.65 -14.34
N ARG A 239 5.29 -1.69 -14.95
CA ARG A 239 5.73 -3.08 -14.79
C ARG A 239 7.25 -3.23 -14.92
N GLU A 240 7.84 -2.55 -15.89
CA GLU A 240 9.26 -2.61 -16.18
C GLU A 240 10.11 -2.12 -15.01
N ASN A 241 9.58 -1.19 -14.19
CA ASN A 241 10.28 -0.72 -12.99
C ASN A 241 10.25 -1.75 -11.87
N THR A 242 9.11 -2.42 -11.66
CA THR A 242 9.00 -3.53 -10.70
C THR A 242 9.92 -4.69 -11.08
N GLU A 243 9.94 -5.07 -12.37
CA GLU A 243 10.82 -6.11 -12.90
C GLU A 243 12.30 -5.73 -12.77
N PHE A 244 12.65 -4.47 -13.04
CA PHE A 244 14.00 -3.95 -12.83
C PHE A 244 14.44 -4.12 -11.38
N MET A 245 13.64 -3.67 -10.42
CA MET A 245 13.96 -3.83 -8.99
C MET A 245 14.09 -5.31 -8.60
N ALA A 246 13.20 -6.17 -9.12
CA ALA A 246 13.23 -7.60 -8.83
C ALA A 246 14.49 -8.29 -9.37
N ASN A 247 15.02 -7.82 -10.48
CA ASN A 247 16.29 -8.33 -11.06
C ASN A 247 17.52 -7.82 -10.30
N GLU A 248 17.45 -6.64 -9.71
CA GLU A 248 18.59 -6.03 -9.01
C GLU A 248 18.68 -6.47 -7.54
N ILE A 249 17.56 -6.66 -6.84
CA ILE A 249 17.57 -7.04 -5.41
C ILE A 249 17.85 -8.54 -5.26
N PRO A 250 18.94 -8.94 -4.59
CA PRO A 250 19.26 -10.36 -4.39
C PRO A 250 18.19 -11.07 -3.55
N ASN A 251 17.87 -12.31 -3.91
CA ASN A 251 16.92 -13.17 -3.19
C ASN A 251 15.52 -12.56 -3.01
N THR A 252 15.10 -11.72 -3.94
CA THR A 252 13.78 -11.12 -3.96
C THR A 252 12.74 -12.06 -4.58
N GLY A 253 11.56 -12.17 -3.95
CA GLY A 253 10.36 -12.72 -4.57
C GLY A 253 9.70 -11.65 -5.46
N LEU A 254 9.18 -12.04 -6.62
CA LEU A 254 8.31 -11.22 -7.45
C LEU A 254 6.92 -11.85 -7.51
N LEU A 255 5.90 -11.10 -7.11
CA LEU A 255 4.52 -11.53 -7.17
C LEU A 255 3.69 -10.55 -7.99
N LEU A 256 2.95 -11.07 -8.97
CA LEU A 256 1.96 -10.30 -9.72
C LEU A 256 0.56 -10.75 -9.32
N GLN A 257 -0.23 -9.84 -8.78
CA GLN A 257 -1.60 -10.10 -8.38
C GLN A 257 -2.54 -9.90 -9.58
N PRO A 258 -3.31 -10.94 -9.97
CA PRO A 258 -4.16 -10.89 -11.15
C PRO A 258 -5.47 -10.15 -10.90
N GLN A 259 -6.00 -9.50 -11.95
CA GLN A 259 -7.33 -8.88 -11.98
C GLN A 259 -7.55 -7.76 -10.95
N VAL A 260 -6.48 -7.10 -10.53
CA VAL A 260 -6.47 -5.97 -9.58
C VAL A 260 -5.55 -4.86 -10.07
N SER A 261 -5.66 -3.67 -9.44
CA SER A 261 -4.86 -2.49 -9.77
C SER A 261 -4.02 -2.03 -8.58
N HIS A 262 -3.52 -0.80 -8.62
CA HIS A 262 -2.77 -0.15 -7.54
C HIS A 262 -3.47 -0.22 -6.16
N PHE A 263 -4.76 -0.56 -6.15
CA PHE A 263 -5.61 -0.67 -4.96
C PHE A 263 -5.99 -2.12 -4.62
N SER A 264 -5.16 -3.09 -5.00
CA SER A 264 -5.38 -4.53 -4.81
C SER A 264 -5.85 -4.90 -3.40
N PHE A 265 -5.25 -4.33 -2.36
CA PHE A 265 -5.58 -4.58 -0.95
C PHE A 265 -7.00 -4.13 -0.55
N LEU A 266 -7.66 -3.28 -1.39
CA LEU A 266 -9.07 -2.93 -1.27
C LEU A 266 -9.94 -3.76 -2.22
N GLN A 267 -9.45 -4.06 -3.41
CA GLN A 267 -10.18 -4.75 -4.47
C GLN A 267 -10.30 -6.25 -4.21
N ASP A 268 -9.22 -6.89 -3.77
CA ASP A 268 -9.20 -8.28 -3.31
C ASP A 268 -8.47 -8.40 -1.95
N PRO A 269 -9.10 -7.94 -0.86
CA PRO A 269 -8.47 -7.93 0.45
C PRO A 269 -8.14 -9.33 0.97
N GLN A 270 -8.84 -10.38 0.52
CA GLN A 270 -8.57 -11.75 0.95
C GLN A 270 -7.29 -12.28 0.32
N GLN A 271 -7.13 -12.14 -1.00
CA GLN A 271 -5.91 -12.56 -1.70
C GLN A 271 -4.71 -11.77 -1.22
N PHE A 272 -4.81 -10.43 -1.17
CA PHE A 272 -3.74 -9.58 -0.68
C PHE A 272 -3.28 -9.98 0.73
N THR A 273 -4.22 -10.19 1.65
CA THR A 273 -3.90 -10.58 3.02
C THR A 273 -3.27 -11.97 3.09
N SER A 274 -3.74 -12.92 2.26
CA SER A 274 -3.16 -14.26 2.14
C SER A 274 -1.70 -14.20 1.67
N ASP A 275 -1.40 -13.38 0.66
CA ASP A 275 -0.05 -13.19 0.14
C ASP A 275 0.89 -12.59 1.19
N VAL A 276 0.42 -11.58 1.94
CA VAL A 276 1.17 -10.99 3.06
C VAL A 276 1.46 -12.04 4.14
N LEU A 277 0.44 -12.79 4.59
CA LEU A 277 0.61 -13.84 5.60
C LEU A 277 1.57 -14.91 5.12
N HIS A 278 1.42 -15.40 3.89
CA HIS A 278 2.32 -16.39 3.30
C HIS A 278 3.78 -15.91 3.33
N PHE A 279 4.04 -14.68 2.93
CA PHE A 279 5.38 -14.10 2.97
C PHE A 279 5.91 -13.98 4.40
N LEU A 280 5.10 -13.46 5.32
CA LEU A 280 5.51 -13.27 6.72
C LEU A 280 5.80 -14.59 7.45
N GLU A 281 5.13 -15.69 7.11
CA GLU A 281 5.27 -16.99 7.76
C GLU A 281 6.42 -17.82 7.19
N HIS A 282 6.64 -17.79 5.89
CA HIS A 282 7.52 -18.73 5.18
C HIS A 282 8.89 -18.17 4.82
N VAL A 283 9.02 -16.86 4.71
CA VAL A 283 10.31 -16.22 4.43
C VAL A 283 10.99 -15.84 5.73
N LYS A 284 11.87 -16.71 6.24
CA LYS A 284 12.65 -16.43 7.45
C LYS A 284 13.82 -15.50 7.10
N GLY A 285 13.97 -14.40 7.83
CA GLY A 285 15.20 -13.64 7.86
C GLY A 285 16.35 -14.53 8.36
N ARG A 286 17.49 -14.41 7.70
CA ARG A 286 18.73 -15.09 8.14
C ARG A 286 19.30 -14.43 9.39
#